data_26b209c70d739ab35930dafc67485f5a
#
_entry.id   26b209c70d739ab35930dafc67485f5a
#
_cell.length_a   1.000
_cell.length_b   1.000
_cell.length_c   1.000
_cell.angle_alpha   90.00
_cell.angle_beta   90.00
_cell.angle_gamma   90.00
#
_symmetry.space_group_name_H-M   'P 1'
#
loop_
_entity.id
_entity.type
_entity.pdbx_description
1 polymer ?
#
loop_
_entity_poly.entity_id
_entity_poly.type
_entity_poly.pdbx_seq_one_letter_code
_entity_poly.pdbx_strand_id
1 'polypeptide(L)'
;PLATINPNDIESIEVLKDASAAAIYGSRGSNGVILITTKQGSAGRTSVSFSSYLGVSNVFNKPDMMNAEDLIQYTKESRNNNYLQEIEVGNQAANPDFNPDTNAGRPNVSHFLIPEQYVNWNGTVTDWLDLIFSPASMQNYDLSISGGNATTTYAFSTGYLDQEGVIEGSAFQRYTLRLGLTHKMNNDITIGANMNSAL
;
A
#
# COMPACT_ATOMS: atom_id res chain seq x y z
N PRO A 1 -12.37 6.78 3.46
CA PRO A 1 -13.39 6.65 4.50
C PRO A 1 -13.15 5.49 5.45
N LEU A 2 -12.88 4.23 5.00
CA LEU A 2 -12.57 3.12 5.92
C LEU A 2 -11.25 3.31 6.66
N ALA A 3 -10.28 3.92 6.02
CA ALA A 3 -8.96 4.21 6.62
C ALA A 3 -9.03 5.22 7.80
N THR A 4 -10.13 5.96 7.94
CA THR A 4 -10.29 6.93 9.03
C THR A 4 -10.93 6.32 10.29
N ILE A 5 -11.38 5.06 10.24
CA ILE A 5 -11.97 4.38 11.38
C ILE A 5 -10.90 3.50 12.03
N ASN A 6 -10.75 3.63 13.36
CA ASN A 6 -9.90 2.73 14.11
C ASN A 6 -10.58 1.33 14.18
N PRO A 7 -9.93 0.26 13.70
CA PRO A 7 -10.50 -1.09 13.78
C PRO A 7 -10.88 -1.52 15.20
N ASN A 8 -10.16 -1.05 16.22
CA ASN A 8 -10.43 -1.37 17.62
C ASN A 8 -11.73 -0.74 18.14
N ASP A 9 -12.26 0.28 17.46
CA ASP A 9 -13.56 0.91 17.79
C ASP A 9 -14.75 0.20 17.15
N ILE A 10 -14.52 -0.76 16.24
CA ILE A 10 -15.59 -1.44 15.54
C ILE A 10 -16.18 -2.53 16.43
N GLU A 11 -17.51 -2.54 16.55
CA GLU A 11 -18.28 -3.60 17.20
C GLU A 11 -18.75 -4.65 16.20
N SER A 12 -19.31 -4.22 15.06
CA SER A 12 -19.75 -5.11 13.99
C SER A 12 -19.60 -4.46 12.62
N ILE A 13 -19.42 -5.32 11.60
CA ILE A 13 -19.46 -4.95 10.19
C ILE A 13 -20.50 -5.84 9.52
N GLU A 14 -21.49 -5.21 8.91
CA GLU A 14 -22.54 -5.88 8.16
C GLU A 14 -22.49 -5.45 6.69
N VAL A 15 -22.59 -6.42 5.79
CA VAL A 15 -22.57 -6.17 4.34
C VAL A 15 -23.94 -6.47 3.77
N LEU A 16 -24.66 -5.43 3.39
CA LEU A 16 -25.98 -5.52 2.76
C LEU A 16 -25.78 -5.67 1.25
N LYS A 17 -25.95 -6.90 0.75
CA LYS A 17 -25.78 -7.23 -0.67
C LYS A 17 -27.10 -7.24 -1.43
N ASP A 18 -28.22 -7.42 -0.73
CA ASP A 18 -29.54 -7.53 -1.32
C ASP A 18 -30.15 -6.16 -1.58
N ALA A 19 -30.78 -6.00 -2.75
CA ALA A 19 -31.41 -4.74 -3.14
C ALA A 19 -32.48 -4.28 -2.15
N SER A 20 -33.24 -5.21 -1.53
CA SER A 20 -34.24 -4.91 -0.52
C SER A 20 -33.64 -4.31 0.77
N ALA A 21 -32.52 -4.85 1.23
CA ALA A 21 -31.81 -4.35 2.42
C ALA A 21 -31.10 -3.02 2.13
N ALA A 22 -30.60 -2.83 0.91
CA ALA A 22 -29.91 -1.63 0.48
C ALA A 22 -30.86 -0.47 0.08
N ALA A 23 -32.14 -0.75 -0.16
CA ALA A 23 -33.12 0.22 -0.66
C ALA A 23 -33.28 1.47 0.23
N ILE A 24 -33.16 1.32 1.55
CA ILE A 24 -33.26 2.44 2.50
C ILE A 24 -32.12 3.46 2.34
N TYR A 25 -31.01 3.08 1.68
CA TYR A 25 -29.88 3.97 1.40
C TYR A 25 -29.96 4.64 0.02
N GLY A 26 -31.08 4.39 -0.71
CA GLY A 26 -31.34 4.99 -2.02
C GLY A 26 -30.35 4.55 -3.10
N SER A 27 -30.18 5.39 -4.12
CA SER A 27 -29.32 5.09 -5.28
C SER A 27 -27.83 4.86 -4.94
N ARG A 28 -27.38 5.37 -3.79
CA ARG A 28 -25.99 5.12 -3.31
C ARG A 28 -25.77 3.68 -2.84
N GLY A 29 -26.84 2.95 -2.52
CA GLY A 29 -26.80 1.55 -2.13
C GLY A 29 -26.79 0.53 -3.28
N SER A 30 -26.82 0.97 -4.54
CA SER A 30 -26.94 0.09 -5.71
C SER A 30 -25.82 -0.94 -5.85
N ASN A 31 -24.62 -0.65 -5.35
CA ASN A 31 -23.45 -1.54 -5.35
C ASN A 31 -23.24 -2.28 -4.02
N GLY A 32 -24.27 -2.25 -3.14
CA GLY A 32 -24.20 -2.77 -1.78
C GLY A 32 -23.83 -1.70 -0.75
N VAL A 33 -24.11 -2.01 0.51
CA VAL A 33 -23.85 -1.13 1.65
C VAL A 33 -23.03 -1.88 2.69
N ILE A 34 -22.00 -1.25 3.21
CA ILE A 34 -21.24 -1.73 4.37
C ILE A 34 -21.66 -0.87 5.56
N LEU A 35 -22.34 -1.50 6.52
CA LEU A 35 -22.76 -0.88 7.77
C LEU A 35 -21.71 -1.19 8.84
N ILE A 36 -21.11 -0.16 9.40
CA ILE A 36 -20.12 -0.27 10.46
C ILE A 36 -20.71 0.27 11.74
N THR A 37 -20.90 -0.62 12.71
CA THR A 37 -21.33 -0.25 14.06
C THR A 37 -20.11 -0.12 14.95
N THR A 38 -20.02 0.99 15.65
CA THR A 38 -18.90 1.26 16.56
C THR A 38 -19.31 0.99 18.01
N LYS A 39 -18.35 0.53 18.82
CA LYS A 39 -18.53 0.24 20.24
C LYS A 39 -19.12 1.45 20.96
N GLN A 40 -20.16 1.23 21.76
CA GLN A 40 -20.81 2.24 22.55
C GLN A 40 -20.56 2.00 24.04
N GLY A 41 -20.76 3.03 24.85
CA GLY A 41 -20.76 2.88 26.30
C GLY A 41 -21.93 2.02 26.76
N SER A 42 -21.70 1.18 27.75
CA SER A 42 -22.73 0.37 28.38
C SER A 42 -22.87 0.71 29.85
N ALA A 43 -24.07 0.52 30.41
CA ALA A 43 -24.28 0.68 31.83
C ALA A 43 -23.46 -0.37 32.61
N GLY A 44 -22.65 0.07 33.57
CA GLY A 44 -21.80 -0.81 34.35
C GLY A 44 -20.54 -0.12 34.84
N ARG A 45 -19.58 -0.92 35.28
CA ARG A 45 -18.27 -0.40 35.72
C ARG A 45 -17.53 0.19 34.52
N THR A 46 -16.79 1.27 34.79
CA THR A 46 -15.85 1.82 33.80
C THR A 46 -14.80 0.77 33.43
N SER A 47 -14.69 0.54 32.15
CA SER A 47 -13.66 -0.32 31.54
C SER A 47 -12.61 0.56 30.85
N VAL A 48 -11.35 0.31 31.14
CA VAL A 48 -10.22 0.95 30.45
C VAL A 48 -9.45 -0.13 29.74
N SER A 49 -9.24 0.03 28.46
CA SER A 49 -8.43 -0.89 27.65
C SER A 49 -7.34 -0.10 26.95
N PHE A 50 -6.12 -0.60 27.06
CA PHE A 50 -4.96 -0.11 26.32
C PHE A 50 -4.39 -1.26 25.52
N SER A 51 -4.17 -1.04 24.23
CA SER A 51 -3.46 -1.96 23.37
C SER A 51 -2.31 -1.26 22.67
N SER A 52 -1.20 -1.95 22.52
CA SER A 52 -0.07 -1.48 21.73
C SER A 52 0.49 -2.62 20.90
N TYR A 53 0.98 -2.28 19.74
CA TYR A 53 1.57 -3.23 18.83
C TYR A 53 2.74 -2.57 18.12
N LEU A 54 3.86 -3.29 18.08
CA LEU A 54 5.07 -2.91 17.40
C LEU A 54 5.42 -4.00 16.40
N GLY A 55 5.79 -3.62 15.20
CA GLY A 55 6.13 -4.56 14.15
C GLY A 55 7.20 -4.03 13.22
N VAL A 56 7.83 -4.94 12.49
CA VAL A 56 8.74 -4.64 11.41
C VAL A 56 8.27 -5.40 10.18
N SER A 57 8.08 -4.68 9.08
CA SER A 57 7.74 -5.23 7.78
C SER A 57 8.99 -5.33 6.93
N ASN A 58 9.17 -6.47 6.27
CA ASN A 58 10.24 -6.68 5.31
C ASN A 58 9.65 -7.20 4.01
N VAL A 59 10.32 -6.92 2.90
CA VAL A 59 9.97 -7.54 1.62
C VAL A 59 10.36 -9.02 1.67
N PHE A 60 9.36 -9.89 1.61
CA PHE A 60 9.57 -11.34 1.72
C PHE A 60 10.21 -11.94 0.45
N ASN A 61 9.80 -11.45 -0.72
CA ASN A 61 10.30 -11.95 -1.99
C ASN A 61 10.58 -10.77 -2.93
N LYS A 62 11.84 -10.48 -3.15
CA LYS A 62 12.27 -9.52 -4.16
C LYS A 62 12.30 -10.23 -5.51
N PRO A 63 11.82 -9.61 -6.61
CA PRO A 63 12.02 -10.17 -7.93
C PRO A 63 13.52 -10.31 -8.21
N ASP A 64 13.89 -11.45 -8.77
CA ASP A 64 15.27 -11.67 -9.22
C ASP A 64 15.49 -10.91 -10.52
N MET A 65 16.28 -9.86 -10.45
CA MET A 65 16.57 -8.98 -11.58
C MET A 65 17.93 -9.34 -12.17
N MET A 66 18.05 -9.14 -13.49
CA MET A 66 19.37 -9.26 -14.13
C MET A 66 20.34 -8.29 -13.47
N ASN A 67 21.53 -8.77 -13.16
CA ASN A 67 22.64 -7.90 -12.80
C ASN A 67 23.13 -7.10 -14.01
N ALA A 68 24.03 -6.15 -13.82
CA ALA A 68 24.48 -5.29 -14.91
C ALA A 68 25.26 -6.07 -15.99
N GLU A 69 26.01 -7.11 -15.61
CA GLU A 69 26.77 -7.95 -16.54
C GLU A 69 25.83 -8.74 -17.45
N ASP A 70 24.84 -9.42 -16.87
CA ASP A 70 23.81 -10.17 -17.60
C ASP A 70 23.01 -9.27 -18.53
N LEU A 71 22.62 -8.06 -18.07
CA LEU A 71 21.89 -7.09 -18.88
C LEU A 71 22.71 -6.62 -20.09
N ILE A 72 24.02 -6.38 -19.90
CA ILE A 72 24.94 -5.96 -20.97
C ILE A 72 25.07 -7.10 -21.98
N GLN A 73 25.29 -8.32 -21.51
CA GLN A 73 25.39 -9.47 -22.38
C GLN A 73 24.08 -9.71 -23.14
N TYR A 74 22.96 -9.71 -22.47
CA TYR A 74 21.64 -9.82 -23.10
C TYR A 74 21.43 -8.77 -24.18
N THR A 75 21.79 -7.50 -23.89
CA THR A 75 21.65 -6.42 -24.86
C THR A 75 22.56 -6.61 -26.07
N LYS A 76 23.82 -7.03 -25.86
CA LYS A 76 24.74 -7.33 -26.95
C LYS A 76 24.22 -8.46 -27.83
N GLU A 77 23.80 -9.57 -27.24
CA GLU A 77 23.25 -10.71 -27.97
C GLU A 77 21.97 -10.33 -28.74
N SER A 78 21.06 -9.61 -28.13
CA SER A 78 19.83 -9.15 -28.76
C SER A 78 20.12 -8.26 -29.98
N ARG A 79 21.06 -7.30 -29.86
CA ARG A 79 21.46 -6.41 -30.96
C ARG A 79 22.19 -7.17 -32.04
N ASN A 80 23.04 -8.12 -31.69
CA ASN A 80 23.73 -8.97 -32.65
C ASN A 80 22.76 -9.83 -33.45
N ASN A 81 21.85 -10.50 -32.76
CA ASN A 81 20.85 -11.37 -33.40
C ASN A 81 19.96 -10.61 -34.34
N ASN A 82 19.49 -9.42 -33.93
CA ASN A 82 18.68 -8.58 -34.77
C ASN A 82 19.43 -8.14 -36.06
N TYR A 83 20.70 -7.74 -35.93
CA TYR A 83 21.52 -7.36 -37.09
C TYR A 83 21.77 -8.56 -38.03
N LEU A 84 22.09 -9.74 -37.49
CA LEU A 84 22.31 -10.94 -38.29
C LEU A 84 21.01 -11.39 -39.00
N GLN A 85 19.88 -11.29 -38.35
CA GLN A 85 18.58 -11.60 -38.98
C GLN A 85 18.28 -10.67 -40.14
N GLU A 86 18.56 -9.37 -40.03
CA GLU A 86 18.37 -8.43 -41.13
C GLU A 86 19.31 -8.71 -42.32
N ILE A 87 20.55 -9.17 -42.03
CA ILE A 87 21.45 -9.63 -43.11
C ILE A 87 20.90 -10.89 -43.79
N GLU A 88 20.41 -11.86 -43.03
CA GLU A 88 19.89 -13.13 -43.55
C GLU A 88 18.68 -12.93 -44.44
N VAL A 89 17.79 -12.01 -44.11
CA VAL A 89 16.63 -11.64 -44.94
C VAL A 89 16.98 -10.72 -46.13
N GLY A 90 18.27 -10.39 -46.29
CA GLY A 90 18.75 -9.57 -47.42
C GLY A 90 18.54 -8.07 -47.30
N ASN A 91 18.17 -7.59 -46.12
CA ASN A 91 17.94 -6.16 -45.88
C ASN A 91 19.25 -5.37 -45.77
N GLN A 92 20.37 -6.06 -45.49
CA GLN A 92 21.68 -5.44 -45.34
C GLN A 92 22.77 -6.33 -45.95
N ALA A 93 23.78 -5.70 -46.54
CA ALA A 93 24.96 -6.42 -47.00
C ALA A 93 25.82 -6.89 -45.82
N ALA A 94 26.35 -8.10 -45.93
CA ALA A 94 27.34 -8.59 -44.96
C ALA A 94 28.52 -7.63 -44.88
N ASN A 95 28.92 -7.25 -43.67
CA ASN A 95 30.05 -6.36 -43.48
C ASN A 95 31.23 -7.17 -42.90
N PRO A 96 32.36 -7.24 -43.59
CA PRO A 96 33.53 -8.00 -43.11
C PRO A 96 34.15 -7.41 -41.84
N ASP A 97 33.92 -6.12 -41.57
CA ASP A 97 34.44 -5.42 -40.37
C ASP A 97 33.47 -5.50 -39.18
N PHE A 98 32.42 -6.31 -39.27
CA PHE A 98 31.46 -6.48 -38.19
C PHE A 98 32.08 -7.09 -36.95
N ASN A 99 31.99 -6.41 -35.82
CA ASN A 99 32.40 -6.88 -34.52
C ASN A 99 31.17 -7.01 -33.58
N PRO A 100 30.89 -8.24 -33.08
CA PRO A 100 29.71 -8.46 -32.22
C PRO A 100 29.77 -7.75 -30.86
N ASP A 101 30.96 -7.43 -30.36
CA ASP A 101 31.17 -6.85 -29.02
C ASP A 101 31.15 -5.30 -29.02
N THR A 102 31.29 -4.69 -30.18
CA THR A 102 31.35 -3.25 -30.37
C THR A 102 30.37 -2.82 -31.47
N ASN A 103 30.36 -1.54 -31.77
CA ASN A 103 29.58 -1.01 -32.90
C ASN A 103 30.34 -0.97 -34.22
N ALA A 104 31.54 -1.52 -34.27
CA ALA A 104 32.35 -1.56 -35.47
C ALA A 104 31.65 -2.37 -36.59
N GLY A 105 31.64 -1.80 -37.80
CA GLY A 105 31.01 -2.43 -38.95
C GLY A 105 29.49 -2.44 -38.98
N ARG A 106 28.82 -1.82 -37.99
CA ARG A 106 27.35 -1.71 -37.95
C ARG A 106 26.85 -0.47 -38.66
N PRO A 107 25.67 -0.55 -39.28
CA PRO A 107 24.98 0.66 -39.75
C PRO A 107 24.66 1.58 -38.58
N ASN A 108 24.63 2.89 -38.81
CA ASN A 108 24.26 3.87 -37.78
C ASN A 108 22.73 3.89 -37.58
N VAL A 109 22.17 2.78 -37.13
CA VAL A 109 20.75 2.61 -36.85
C VAL A 109 20.61 2.19 -35.38
N SER A 110 19.86 2.97 -34.62
CA SER A 110 19.82 2.86 -33.15
C SER A 110 19.45 1.47 -32.61
N HIS A 111 18.63 0.72 -33.34
CA HIS A 111 18.22 -0.62 -32.93
C HIS A 111 19.30 -1.71 -33.13
N PHE A 112 20.34 -1.43 -33.91
CA PHE A 112 21.50 -2.32 -34.06
C PHE A 112 22.65 -1.95 -33.13
N LEU A 113 22.73 -0.68 -32.71
CA LEU A 113 23.85 -0.18 -31.93
C LEU A 113 23.73 -0.66 -30.46
N ILE A 114 24.86 -1.14 -29.94
CA ILE A 114 25.01 -1.36 -28.50
C ILE A 114 25.21 0.00 -27.84
N PRO A 115 24.48 0.32 -26.75
CA PRO A 115 24.69 1.57 -26.00
C PRO A 115 26.15 1.75 -25.62
N GLU A 116 26.70 2.94 -25.81
CA GLU A 116 28.11 3.25 -25.58
C GLU A 116 28.55 2.92 -24.15
N GLN A 117 27.68 3.19 -23.15
CA GLN A 117 27.95 2.87 -21.76
C GLN A 117 28.06 1.36 -21.51
N TYR A 118 27.49 0.51 -22.37
CA TYR A 118 27.63 -0.95 -22.28
C TYR A 118 28.90 -1.46 -22.95
N VAL A 119 29.35 -0.77 -24.01
CA VAL A 119 30.65 -1.05 -24.63
C VAL A 119 31.81 -0.71 -23.70
N ASN A 120 31.67 0.41 -22.97
CA ASN A 120 32.70 0.97 -22.08
C ASN A 120 32.40 0.72 -20.59
N TRP A 121 31.61 -0.29 -20.26
CA TRP A 121 31.26 -0.58 -18.87
C TRP A 121 32.51 -0.91 -18.02
N ASN A 122 32.60 -0.30 -16.87
CA ASN A 122 33.76 -0.37 -15.96
C ASN A 122 33.60 -1.40 -14.81
N GLY A 123 32.54 -2.23 -14.84
CA GLY A 123 32.26 -3.21 -13.79
C GLY A 123 31.42 -2.69 -12.62
N THR A 124 30.97 -1.43 -12.65
CA THR A 124 30.11 -0.90 -11.56
C THR A 124 28.70 -1.48 -11.65
N VAL A 125 28.23 -2.04 -10.55
CA VAL A 125 26.87 -2.58 -10.40
C VAL A 125 26.18 -1.88 -9.24
N THR A 126 24.93 -1.48 -9.43
CA THR A 126 24.08 -0.92 -8.39
C THR A 126 22.86 -1.80 -8.24
N ASP A 127 22.63 -2.34 -7.05
CA ASP A 127 21.39 -3.02 -6.72
C ASP A 127 20.32 -1.98 -6.35
N TRP A 128 19.50 -1.65 -7.35
CA TRP A 128 18.41 -0.67 -7.17
C TRP A 128 17.32 -1.16 -6.25
N LEU A 129 17.10 -2.48 -6.16
CA LEU A 129 16.08 -3.03 -5.26
C LEU A 129 16.53 -2.90 -3.80
N ASP A 130 17.80 -3.11 -3.51
CA ASP A 130 18.35 -2.89 -2.17
C ASP A 130 18.34 -1.42 -1.75
N LEU A 131 18.43 -0.50 -2.70
CA LEU A 131 18.32 0.93 -2.42
C LEU A 131 16.86 1.38 -2.18
N ILE A 132 15.90 0.73 -2.84
CA ILE A 132 14.48 1.12 -2.76
C ILE A 132 13.80 0.44 -1.57
N PHE A 133 14.18 -0.79 -1.25
CA PHE A 133 13.54 -1.56 -0.18
C PHE A 133 14.34 -1.52 1.10
N SER A 134 13.70 -1.04 2.15
CA SER A 134 14.24 -1.05 3.51
C SER A 134 13.27 -1.70 4.50
N PRO A 135 13.77 -2.28 5.60
CA PRO A 135 12.91 -2.68 6.71
C PRO A 135 12.08 -1.49 7.21
N ALA A 136 10.79 -1.68 7.34
CA ALA A 136 9.85 -0.65 7.72
C ALA A 136 9.28 -0.89 9.11
N SER A 137 9.29 0.11 9.95
CA SER A 137 8.72 0.04 11.29
C SER A 137 7.21 0.29 11.26
N MET A 138 6.49 -0.33 12.19
CA MET A 138 5.08 -0.08 12.43
C MET A 138 4.82 -0.04 13.91
N GLN A 139 4.11 0.98 14.37
CA GLN A 139 3.69 1.13 15.74
C GLN A 139 2.24 1.59 15.81
N ASN A 140 1.49 0.99 16.72
CA ASN A 140 0.10 1.33 16.98
C ASN A 140 -0.15 1.38 18.49
N TYR A 141 -0.86 2.41 18.92
CA TYR A 141 -1.27 2.62 20.30
C TYR A 141 -2.73 3.00 20.33
N ASP A 142 -3.52 2.26 21.08
CA ASP A 142 -4.95 2.50 21.24
C ASP A 142 -5.31 2.54 22.72
N LEU A 143 -6.06 3.55 23.13
CA LEU A 143 -6.65 3.69 24.44
C LEU A 143 -8.17 3.81 24.28
N SER A 144 -8.91 3.00 25.01
CA SER A 144 -10.36 3.13 25.09
C SER A 144 -10.86 3.12 26.52
N ILE A 145 -11.87 3.95 26.78
CA ILE A 145 -12.52 4.06 28.09
C ILE A 145 -14.03 4.05 27.82
N SER A 146 -14.74 3.12 28.42
CA SER A 146 -16.19 3.06 28.29
C SER A 146 -16.84 2.69 29.62
N GLY A 147 -18.07 3.13 29.81
CA GLY A 147 -18.81 2.87 31.04
C GLY A 147 -20.10 3.63 31.12
N GLY A 148 -20.69 3.67 32.30
CA GLY A 148 -21.88 4.45 32.57
C GLY A 148 -22.76 3.84 33.65
N ASN A 149 -23.93 4.42 33.80
CA ASN A 149 -24.98 3.96 34.69
C ASN A 149 -26.29 3.78 33.91
N ALA A 150 -27.39 3.55 34.61
CA ALA A 150 -28.72 3.34 34.00
C ALA A 150 -29.21 4.52 33.15
N THR A 151 -28.71 5.73 33.41
CA THR A 151 -29.15 6.96 32.75
C THR A 151 -28.11 7.53 31.79
N THR A 152 -26.82 7.31 32.05
CA THR A 152 -25.77 7.92 31.23
C THR A 152 -24.72 6.87 30.88
N THR A 153 -24.42 6.74 29.58
CA THR A 153 -23.31 5.89 29.09
C THR A 153 -22.36 6.73 28.25
N TYR A 154 -21.09 6.38 28.31
CA TYR A 154 -20.04 7.08 27.59
C TYR A 154 -19.04 6.08 27.00
N ALA A 155 -18.46 6.49 25.87
CA ALA A 155 -17.32 5.84 25.26
C ALA A 155 -16.35 6.90 24.77
N PHE A 156 -15.09 6.70 25.06
CA PHE A 156 -13.96 7.49 24.58
C PHE A 156 -12.93 6.54 23.99
N SER A 157 -12.40 6.88 22.83
CA SER A 157 -11.20 6.19 22.33
C SER A 157 -10.28 7.17 21.62
N THR A 158 -9.00 6.87 21.70
CA THR A 158 -7.95 7.56 20.94
C THR A 158 -6.94 6.53 20.44
N GLY A 159 -6.45 6.74 19.22
CA GLY A 159 -5.49 5.87 18.60
C GLY A 159 -4.43 6.65 17.84
N TYR A 160 -3.24 6.12 17.83
CA TYR A 160 -2.10 6.55 17.03
C TYR A 160 -1.54 5.37 16.27
N LEU A 161 -1.50 5.48 14.95
CA LEU A 161 -0.83 4.54 14.06
C LEU A 161 0.25 5.28 13.29
N ASP A 162 1.44 4.71 13.32
CA ASP A 162 2.57 5.14 12.52
C ASP A 162 3.12 3.92 11.79
N GLN A 163 3.09 3.95 10.48
CA GLN A 163 3.48 2.84 9.62
C GLN A 163 4.38 3.36 8.52
N GLU A 164 5.64 2.98 8.58
CA GLU A 164 6.55 3.15 7.46
C GLU A 164 6.26 2.11 6.38
N GLY A 165 6.50 2.45 5.13
CA GLY A 165 6.41 1.51 4.02
C GLY A 165 7.78 0.92 3.70
N VAL A 166 7.80 -0.31 3.19
CA VAL A 166 9.03 -1.00 2.77
C VAL A 166 9.71 -0.33 1.57
N ILE A 167 9.02 0.60 0.90
CA ILE A 167 9.60 1.44 -0.15
C ILE A 167 10.06 2.74 0.50
N GLU A 168 11.33 3.07 0.33
CA GLU A 168 11.96 4.28 0.85
C GLU A 168 11.10 5.53 0.59
N GLY A 169 10.89 6.35 1.63
CA GLY A 169 10.09 7.58 1.56
C GLY A 169 8.58 7.39 1.60
N SER A 170 8.05 6.17 1.76
CA SER A 170 6.63 5.94 1.98
C SER A 170 6.32 5.79 3.47
N ALA A 171 5.31 6.53 3.96
CA ALA A 171 4.86 6.45 5.34
C ALA A 171 3.36 6.78 5.43
N PHE A 172 2.72 6.26 6.45
CA PHE A 172 1.34 6.54 6.78
C PHE A 172 1.20 6.77 8.28
N GLN A 173 0.66 7.92 8.66
CA GLN A 173 0.36 8.25 10.05
C GLN A 173 -1.13 8.52 10.20
N ARG A 174 -1.70 8.10 11.30
CA ARG A 174 -3.11 8.34 11.60
C ARG A 174 -3.30 8.57 13.10
N TYR A 175 -3.97 9.68 13.39
CA TYR A 175 -4.48 9.98 14.71
C TYR A 175 -6.00 9.85 14.69
N THR A 176 -6.56 9.14 15.64
CA THR A 176 -8.02 9.00 15.78
C THR A 176 -8.47 9.45 17.16
N LEU A 177 -9.62 10.12 17.21
CA LEU A 177 -10.30 10.51 18.43
C LEU A 177 -11.79 10.24 18.26
N ARG A 178 -12.37 9.55 19.23
CA ARG A 178 -13.79 9.29 19.27
C ARG A 178 -14.37 9.58 20.66
N LEU A 179 -15.50 10.22 20.67
CA LEU A 179 -16.30 10.52 21.86
C LEU A 179 -17.75 10.10 21.58
N GLY A 180 -18.32 9.32 22.47
CA GLY A 180 -19.73 8.96 22.46
C GLY A 180 -20.34 9.19 23.85
N LEU A 181 -21.44 9.88 23.92
CA LEU A 181 -22.23 10.12 25.13
C LEU A 181 -23.68 9.87 24.84
N THR A 182 -24.36 9.12 25.69
CA THR A 182 -25.79 8.92 25.62
C THR A 182 -26.39 9.18 27.03
N HIS A 183 -27.39 10.01 27.11
CA HIS A 183 -28.07 10.33 28.33
C HIS A 183 -29.59 10.19 28.20
N LYS A 184 -30.19 9.38 29.09
CA LYS A 184 -31.63 9.21 29.21
C LYS A 184 -32.15 10.25 30.21
N MET A 185 -32.82 11.27 29.70
CA MET A 185 -33.44 12.30 30.53
C MET A 185 -34.61 11.76 31.35
N ASN A 186 -35.43 10.94 30.67
CA ASN A 186 -36.59 10.27 31.25
C ASN A 186 -36.89 9.02 30.40
N ASN A 187 -38.04 8.37 30.61
CA ASN A 187 -38.41 7.15 29.86
C ASN A 187 -38.65 7.38 28.37
N ASP A 188 -38.94 8.62 27.96
CA ASP A 188 -39.35 8.98 26.60
C ASP A 188 -38.26 9.72 25.83
N ILE A 189 -37.32 10.37 26.57
CA ILE A 189 -36.29 11.23 25.95
C ILE A 189 -34.90 10.71 26.23
N THR A 190 -34.20 10.42 25.14
CA THR A 190 -32.78 10.09 25.16
C THR A 190 -32.00 11.05 24.27
N ILE A 191 -30.94 11.62 24.78
CA ILE A 191 -30.05 12.54 24.07
C ILE A 191 -28.72 11.82 23.85
N GLY A 192 -28.24 11.80 22.59
CA GLY A 192 -26.95 11.24 22.23
C GLY A 192 -26.07 12.23 21.47
N ALA A 193 -24.79 12.23 21.76
CA ALA A 193 -23.79 12.99 21.03
C ALA A 193 -22.62 12.04 20.65
N ASN A 194 -22.24 12.08 19.39
CA ASN A 194 -21.09 11.31 18.88
C ASN A 194 -20.19 12.25 18.08
N MET A 195 -18.89 12.17 18.36
CA MET A 195 -17.84 12.86 17.63
C MET A 195 -16.78 11.86 17.21
N ASN A 196 -16.42 11.88 15.93
CA ASN A 196 -15.32 11.10 15.38
C ASN A 196 -14.41 12.05 14.60
N SER A 197 -13.12 12.00 14.85
CA SER A 197 -12.10 12.76 14.15
C SER A 197 -10.95 11.85 13.77
N ALA A 198 -10.39 12.03 12.58
CA ALA A 198 -9.18 11.39 12.13
C ALA A 198 -8.35 12.40 11.33
N LEU A 199 -7.03 12.37 11.54
CA LEU A 199 -6.01 13.17 10.85
C LEU A 199 -4.99 12.23 10.24
#